data_24a8128178f7e2dd3ec442bc9a57827d
#
_entry.id   24a8128178f7e2dd3ec442bc9a57827d
#
_cell.length_a   1.000
_cell.length_b   1.000
_cell.length_c   1.000
_cell.angle_alpha   90.00
_cell.angle_beta   90.00
_cell.angle_gamma   90.00
#
_symmetry.space_group_name_H-M   'P 1'
#
loop_
_entity.id
_entity.type
_entity.pdbx_description
1 polymer ?
#
loop_
_entity_poly.entity_id
_entity_poly.type
_entity_poly.pdbx_seq_one_letter_code
_entity_poly.pdbx_strand_id
1 'polypeptide(L)'
;MTISTRFIAHSIVAMFLVAVSPLAHADVVKKAPVVAKKKTGKIRAVSVADFGRDGGPNLLSHAAFVFDQETGRALYAKNAENVVPIASITKLMTSMIVLDAKLNLDEAVVIDNADKDLLKGSKSRLPVGTAFRREDLMRLALMASDNRAAAALGRSYPGGTYAFVEAMNAKAKQLGLTNAHFVDPTGLAPGNVASAQDLAVMVSAASSYPEIREFSTAQALNVQLPTSSRQLGFINTNSLVRSDGWNIGLSKTGYINEAGKCLVMQAIIGSRPVVIVLMDSWGKFTRIGDANRIKKWIESGKVTASAPLKVASPS
;
A
#
# COMPACT_ATOMS: atom_id res chain seq x y z
N MET A 1 21.24 -2.04 86.53
CA MET A 1 22.42 -2.21 85.69
C MET A 1 22.00 -3.13 84.52
N THR A 2 21.43 -2.58 83.44
CA THR A 2 20.91 -3.35 82.32
C THR A 2 21.37 -2.67 81.07
N ILE A 3 22.26 -3.35 80.34
CA ILE A 3 22.90 -2.90 79.12
C ILE A 3 21.96 -3.25 77.93
N SER A 4 21.49 -2.24 77.20
CA SER A 4 20.64 -2.40 76.00
C SER A 4 21.55 -2.49 74.77
N THR A 5 21.53 -3.63 74.13
CA THR A 5 22.25 -3.87 72.86
C THR A 5 21.34 -3.52 71.66
N ARG A 6 21.65 -2.46 70.93
CA ARG A 6 20.98 -2.10 69.69
C ARG A 6 21.54 -2.92 68.53
N PHE A 7 20.70 -3.74 67.90
CA PHE A 7 20.99 -4.36 66.58
C PHE A 7 20.74 -3.36 65.47
N ILE A 8 21.78 -3.05 64.72
CA ILE A 8 21.69 -2.28 63.48
C ILE A 8 21.51 -3.30 62.35
N ALA A 9 20.30 -3.32 61.76
CA ALA A 9 20.02 -4.09 60.57
C ALA A 9 20.54 -3.33 59.31
N HIS A 10 21.55 -3.87 58.67
CA HIS A 10 22.00 -3.38 57.34
C HIS A 10 21.13 -4.03 56.26
N SER A 11 20.26 -3.23 55.66
CA SER A 11 19.53 -3.64 54.45
C SER A 11 20.45 -3.54 53.24
N ILE A 12 20.86 -4.68 52.70
CA ILE A 12 21.55 -4.75 51.44
C ILE A 12 20.49 -4.63 50.33
N VAL A 13 20.41 -3.47 49.68
CA VAL A 13 19.65 -3.29 48.48
C VAL A 13 20.45 -3.91 47.34
N ALA A 14 20.05 -5.07 46.88
CA ALA A 14 20.56 -5.67 45.66
C ALA A 14 19.98 -4.90 44.44
N MET A 15 20.79 -4.05 43.87
CA MET A 15 20.47 -3.35 42.64
C MET A 15 20.64 -4.30 41.44
N PHE A 16 19.54 -4.90 40.97
CA PHE A 16 19.53 -5.64 39.73
C PHE A 16 19.73 -4.66 38.54
N LEU A 17 20.92 -4.54 38.02
CA LEU A 17 21.18 -3.93 36.74
C LEU A 17 20.61 -4.87 35.65
N VAL A 18 19.40 -4.55 35.19
CA VAL A 18 18.88 -5.15 33.94
C VAL A 18 19.66 -4.54 32.80
N ALA A 19 20.64 -5.25 32.28
CA ALA A 19 21.30 -4.90 31.04
C ALA A 19 20.28 -5.01 29.90
N VAL A 20 19.69 -3.87 29.52
CA VAL A 20 18.90 -3.77 28.30
C VAL A 20 19.89 -3.83 27.13
N SER A 21 20.04 -4.99 26.51
CA SER A 21 20.78 -5.09 25.26
C SER A 21 20.02 -4.26 24.19
N PRO A 22 20.71 -3.36 23.46
CA PRO A 22 20.06 -2.63 22.40
C PRO A 22 19.56 -3.61 21.34
N LEU A 23 18.27 -3.58 21.06
CA LEU A 23 17.67 -4.29 19.92
C LEU A 23 18.36 -3.80 18.65
N ALA A 24 18.96 -4.74 17.90
CA ALA A 24 19.56 -4.43 16.63
C ALA A 24 18.47 -4.04 15.62
N HIS A 25 18.60 -2.87 15.02
CA HIS A 25 17.67 -2.34 14.02
C HIS A 25 18.17 -2.64 12.62
N ALA A 26 17.28 -2.88 11.68
CA ALA A 26 17.61 -2.92 10.27
C ALA A 26 17.57 -1.50 9.71
N ASP A 27 18.75 -0.99 9.32
CA ASP A 27 18.84 0.32 8.70
C ASP A 27 18.46 0.27 7.22
N VAL A 28 17.63 1.22 6.79
CA VAL A 28 17.29 1.41 5.38
C VAL A 28 18.28 2.35 4.74
N VAL A 29 19.11 1.83 3.87
CA VAL A 29 20.08 2.63 3.12
C VAL A 29 19.37 3.29 1.93
N LYS A 30 19.25 4.61 1.98
CA LYS A 30 18.76 5.42 0.85
C LYS A 30 19.84 5.47 -0.25
N LYS A 31 19.53 4.94 -1.44
CA LYS A 31 20.24 4.97 -2.72
C LYS A 31 21.35 3.94 -2.95
N ALA A 32 21.05 2.97 -3.80
CA ALA A 32 21.95 2.51 -4.85
C ALA A 32 21.12 2.27 -6.13
N PRO A 33 21.59 2.67 -7.32
CA PRO A 33 20.89 2.34 -8.56
C PRO A 33 21.03 0.85 -8.82
N VAL A 34 19.94 0.12 -8.78
CA VAL A 34 19.89 -1.23 -9.34
C VAL A 34 19.98 -1.07 -10.85
N VAL A 35 21.15 -1.26 -11.41
CA VAL A 35 21.33 -1.34 -12.86
C VAL A 35 20.63 -2.60 -13.34
N ALA A 36 19.37 -2.48 -13.72
CA ALA A 36 18.65 -3.55 -14.38
C ALA A 36 19.22 -3.72 -15.79
N LYS A 37 19.89 -4.85 -16.06
CA LYS A 37 20.23 -5.25 -17.43
C LYS A 37 18.94 -5.26 -18.25
N LYS A 38 18.83 -4.36 -19.23
CA LYS A 38 17.75 -4.32 -20.23
C LYS A 38 17.70 -5.67 -20.97
N LYS A 39 16.81 -6.57 -20.57
CA LYS A 39 16.36 -7.65 -21.45
C LYS A 39 15.39 -7.03 -22.44
N THR A 40 15.87 -6.71 -23.64
CA THR A 40 15.05 -6.35 -24.79
C THR A 40 14.34 -7.61 -25.33
N GLY A 41 13.36 -8.11 -24.59
CA GLY A 41 12.39 -9.05 -25.13
C GLY A 41 11.37 -8.26 -25.91
N LYS A 42 11.27 -8.46 -27.23
CA LYS A 42 10.17 -7.95 -28.06
C LYS A 42 8.85 -8.42 -27.46
N ILE A 43 8.18 -7.57 -26.69
CA ILE A 43 6.80 -7.79 -26.26
C ILE A 43 5.97 -7.70 -27.52
N ARG A 44 5.39 -8.82 -27.97
CA ARG A 44 4.42 -8.85 -29.05
C ARG A 44 3.20 -8.05 -28.55
N ALA A 45 3.11 -6.79 -28.92
CA ALA A 45 1.98 -5.95 -28.61
C ALA A 45 0.74 -6.58 -29.26
N VAL A 46 -0.20 -7.07 -28.44
CA VAL A 46 -1.54 -7.32 -28.93
C VAL A 46 -2.07 -5.96 -29.36
N SER A 47 -2.28 -5.78 -30.64
CA SER A 47 -2.84 -4.54 -31.22
C SER A 47 -4.34 -4.51 -30.88
N VAL A 48 -4.64 -4.11 -29.65
CA VAL A 48 -6.00 -3.74 -29.25
C VAL A 48 -6.17 -2.28 -29.65
N ALA A 49 -7.23 -1.97 -30.38
CA ALA A 49 -7.55 -0.58 -30.70
C ALA A 49 -7.57 0.24 -29.42
N ASP A 50 -6.88 1.39 -29.39
CA ASP A 50 -6.76 2.21 -28.18
C ASP A 50 -8.11 2.80 -27.72
N PHE A 51 -9.08 2.92 -28.65
CA PHE A 51 -10.40 3.49 -28.39
C PHE A 51 -11.53 2.53 -28.78
N GLY A 52 -12.58 2.49 -27.93
CA GLY A 52 -13.84 1.81 -28.23
C GLY A 52 -14.68 2.55 -29.27
N ARG A 53 -15.78 1.93 -29.71
CA ARG A 53 -16.72 2.52 -30.68
C ARG A 53 -17.42 3.78 -30.14
N ASP A 54 -17.49 3.90 -28.82
CA ASP A 54 -18.04 5.02 -28.05
C ASP A 54 -17.05 6.20 -27.87
N GLY A 55 -15.82 6.06 -28.41
CA GLY A 55 -14.73 7.03 -28.26
C GLY A 55 -14.01 6.98 -26.91
N GLY A 56 -14.45 6.14 -25.97
CA GLY A 56 -13.79 5.88 -24.71
C GLY A 56 -12.55 4.98 -24.83
N PRO A 57 -11.75 4.80 -23.76
CA PRO A 57 -10.61 3.90 -23.78
C PRO A 57 -11.09 2.44 -23.84
N ASN A 58 -10.51 1.63 -24.74
CA ASN A 58 -10.85 0.22 -24.86
C ASN A 58 -10.12 -0.61 -23.79
N LEU A 59 -10.72 -0.74 -22.59
CA LEU A 59 -10.11 -1.38 -21.45
C LEU A 59 -10.44 -2.88 -21.37
N LEU A 60 -9.39 -3.67 -21.07
CA LEU A 60 -9.47 -5.13 -20.89
C LEU A 60 -9.69 -5.52 -19.42
N SER A 61 -9.48 -4.60 -18.46
CA SER A 61 -9.85 -4.80 -17.06
C SER A 61 -11.36 -4.98 -16.94
N HIS A 62 -11.79 -5.89 -16.05
CA HIS A 62 -13.21 -6.20 -15.87
C HIS A 62 -13.98 -5.02 -15.26
N ALA A 63 -13.40 -4.37 -14.26
CA ALA A 63 -13.92 -3.13 -13.70
C ALA A 63 -12.87 -2.02 -13.79
N ALA A 64 -13.32 -0.79 -14.08
CA ALA A 64 -12.46 0.37 -14.18
C ALA A 64 -13.22 1.64 -13.79
N PHE A 65 -12.49 2.56 -13.14
CA PHE A 65 -13.00 3.89 -12.84
C PHE A 65 -11.88 4.92 -13.01
N VAL A 66 -12.18 5.99 -13.74
CA VAL A 66 -11.25 7.11 -13.96
C VAL A 66 -11.92 8.38 -13.46
N PHE A 67 -11.24 9.04 -12.54
CA PHE A 67 -11.79 10.17 -11.79
C PHE A 67 -10.84 11.37 -11.85
N ASP A 68 -11.37 12.53 -12.18
CA ASP A 68 -10.66 13.81 -12.14
C ASP A 68 -10.81 14.41 -10.74
N GLN A 69 -9.69 14.52 -10.02
CA GLN A 69 -9.69 14.99 -8.63
C GLN A 69 -9.96 16.48 -8.48
N GLU A 70 -9.65 17.29 -9.51
CA GLU A 70 -9.85 18.73 -9.48
C GLU A 70 -11.33 19.08 -9.66
N THR A 71 -12.00 18.43 -10.61
CA THR A 71 -13.40 18.73 -10.94
C THR A 71 -14.40 17.87 -10.17
N GLY A 72 -13.95 16.82 -9.48
CA GLY A 72 -14.82 15.86 -8.81
C GLY A 72 -15.64 15.00 -9.78
N ARG A 73 -15.23 14.88 -11.06
CA ARG A 73 -16.03 14.22 -12.10
C ARG A 73 -15.44 12.86 -12.49
N ALA A 74 -16.32 11.89 -12.71
CA ALA A 74 -15.95 10.67 -13.39
C ALA A 74 -15.68 10.98 -14.88
N LEU A 75 -14.52 10.52 -15.36
CA LEU A 75 -14.18 10.59 -16.78
C LEU A 75 -14.56 9.30 -17.49
N TYR A 76 -14.47 8.16 -16.80
CA TYR A 76 -14.82 6.84 -17.34
C TYR A 76 -15.25 5.89 -16.23
N ALA A 77 -16.26 5.07 -16.51
CA ALA A 77 -16.75 4.03 -15.62
C ALA A 77 -17.09 2.76 -16.39
N LYS A 78 -16.63 1.61 -15.88
CA LYS A 78 -16.94 0.28 -16.37
C LYS A 78 -17.10 -0.65 -15.18
N ASN A 79 -18.30 -1.21 -14.95
CA ASN A 79 -18.59 -2.06 -13.81
C ASN A 79 -18.13 -1.46 -12.47
N ALA A 80 -18.20 -0.13 -12.33
CA ALA A 80 -17.50 0.62 -11.30
C ALA A 80 -18.11 0.45 -9.90
N GLU A 81 -19.35 -0.01 -9.83
CA GLU A 81 -20.10 -0.27 -8.58
C GLU A 81 -19.98 -1.72 -8.11
N ASN A 82 -19.43 -2.63 -8.93
CA ASN A 82 -19.28 -4.03 -8.55
C ASN A 82 -18.33 -4.15 -7.36
N VAL A 83 -18.81 -4.83 -6.31
CA VAL A 83 -18.03 -5.12 -5.11
C VAL A 83 -17.24 -6.40 -5.34
N VAL A 84 -15.93 -6.30 -5.32
CA VAL A 84 -15.02 -7.41 -5.57
C VAL A 84 -13.83 -7.38 -4.61
N PRO A 85 -13.11 -8.50 -4.40
CA PRO A 85 -11.88 -8.52 -3.63
C PRO A 85 -10.84 -7.55 -4.20
N ILE A 86 -10.14 -6.84 -3.32
CA ILE A 86 -9.20 -5.77 -3.72
C ILE A 86 -7.73 -6.13 -3.53
N ALA A 87 -7.46 -7.30 -2.97
CA ALA A 87 -6.12 -7.76 -2.68
C ALA A 87 -5.27 -6.67 -1.96
N SER A 88 -4.00 -6.55 -2.29
CA SER A 88 -3.06 -5.62 -1.64
C SER A 88 -3.35 -4.13 -1.87
N ILE A 89 -4.42 -3.74 -2.54
CA ILE A 89 -4.88 -2.35 -2.53
C ILE A 89 -5.25 -1.94 -1.08
N THR A 90 -5.68 -2.88 -0.28
CA THR A 90 -5.90 -2.78 1.19
C THR A 90 -4.77 -2.04 1.91
N LYS A 91 -3.51 -2.19 1.47
CA LYS A 91 -2.35 -1.59 2.15
C LYS A 91 -2.32 -0.05 2.10
N LEU A 92 -3.12 0.57 1.24
CA LEU A 92 -3.36 2.02 1.31
C LEU A 92 -4.15 2.38 2.57
N MET A 93 -5.23 1.64 2.86
CA MET A 93 -5.99 1.81 4.10
C MET A 93 -5.11 1.51 5.32
N THR A 94 -4.35 0.43 5.30
CA THR A 94 -3.37 0.08 6.36
C THR A 94 -2.44 1.24 6.66
N SER A 95 -1.88 1.89 5.64
CA SER A 95 -0.97 3.01 5.83
C SER A 95 -1.67 4.26 6.36
N MET A 96 -2.90 4.55 5.91
CA MET A 96 -3.69 5.65 6.47
C MET A 96 -3.97 5.45 7.97
N ILE A 97 -4.33 4.24 8.40
CA ILE A 97 -4.61 3.96 9.82
C ILE A 97 -3.35 4.14 10.68
N VAL A 98 -2.18 3.70 10.22
CA VAL A 98 -0.90 3.91 10.94
C VAL A 98 -0.62 5.40 11.12
N LEU A 99 -0.84 6.21 10.08
CA LEU A 99 -0.58 7.66 10.10
C LEU A 99 -1.62 8.41 10.93
N ASP A 100 -2.90 8.07 10.80
CA ASP A 100 -3.98 8.70 11.57
C ASP A 100 -3.82 8.47 13.09
N ALA A 101 -3.31 7.30 13.48
CA ALA A 101 -3.01 6.98 14.86
C ALA A 101 -1.76 7.70 15.39
N LYS A 102 -1.04 8.45 14.55
CA LYS A 102 0.19 9.19 14.89
C LYS A 102 1.23 8.31 15.57
N LEU A 103 1.31 7.04 15.19
CA LEU A 103 2.29 6.12 15.73
C LEU A 103 3.70 6.58 15.35
N ASN A 104 4.64 6.44 16.30
CA ASN A 104 6.03 6.81 16.03
C ASN A 104 6.59 5.98 14.87
N LEU A 105 6.94 6.63 13.76
CA LEU A 105 7.45 5.99 12.55
C LEU A 105 8.89 5.46 12.72
N ASP A 106 9.65 5.99 13.67
CA ASP A 106 10.99 5.52 14.01
C ASP A 106 10.97 4.34 14.98
N GLU A 107 9.81 4.00 15.55
CA GLU A 107 9.68 2.86 16.45
C GLU A 107 10.05 1.55 15.75
N ALA A 108 10.85 0.75 16.44
CA ALA A 108 11.23 -0.58 16.01
C ALA A 108 10.09 -1.59 16.19
N VAL A 109 9.64 -2.18 15.10
CA VAL A 109 8.63 -3.25 15.08
C VAL A 109 9.33 -4.57 14.73
N VAL A 110 9.29 -5.53 15.64
CA VAL A 110 9.86 -6.87 15.42
C VAL A 110 8.90 -7.69 14.56
N ILE A 111 9.42 -8.30 13.51
CA ILE A 111 8.68 -9.28 12.70
C ILE A 111 8.45 -10.55 13.51
N ASP A 112 7.21 -10.95 13.64
CA ASP A 112 6.78 -12.13 14.41
C ASP A 112 6.34 -13.30 13.51
N ASN A 113 6.23 -14.49 14.10
CA ASN A 113 5.65 -15.66 13.42
C ASN A 113 4.19 -15.43 13.02
N ALA A 114 3.45 -14.63 13.81
CA ALA A 114 2.07 -14.25 13.50
C ALA A 114 1.95 -13.39 12.23
N ASP A 115 3.05 -12.78 11.77
CA ASP A 115 3.06 -11.98 10.53
C ASP A 115 3.23 -12.84 9.27
N LYS A 116 3.40 -14.16 9.41
CA LYS A 116 3.50 -15.09 8.28
C LYS A 116 2.14 -15.27 7.62
N ASP A 117 2.15 -15.27 6.28
CA ASP A 117 0.96 -15.60 5.50
C ASP A 117 0.70 -17.11 5.54
N LEU A 118 -0.35 -17.49 6.26
CA LEU A 118 -0.85 -18.86 6.34
C LEU A 118 -2.06 -19.10 5.40
N LEU A 119 -2.58 -18.06 4.72
CA LEU A 119 -3.75 -18.15 3.86
C LEU A 119 -3.40 -18.50 2.41
N LYS A 120 -2.39 -17.83 1.86
CA LYS A 120 -2.01 -17.94 0.45
C LYS A 120 -0.58 -18.43 0.26
N GLY A 121 0.18 -18.58 1.35
CA GLY A 121 1.57 -19.02 1.30
C GLY A 121 2.52 -18.04 0.60
N SER A 122 2.18 -16.76 0.58
CA SER A 122 3.05 -15.74 -0.01
C SER A 122 4.36 -15.63 0.79
N LYS A 123 5.46 -15.46 0.06
CA LYS A 123 6.79 -15.38 0.68
C LYS A 123 7.20 -13.94 0.88
N SER A 124 7.61 -13.59 2.11
CA SER A 124 8.32 -12.35 2.41
C SER A 124 9.81 -12.63 2.63
N ARG A 125 10.65 -11.66 2.30
CA ARG A 125 12.09 -11.72 2.55
C ARG A 125 12.49 -11.17 3.91
N LEU A 126 11.53 -10.60 4.67
CA LEU A 126 11.78 -10.09 6.01
C LEU A 126 11.90 -11.27 6.99
N PRO A 127 13.05 -11.48 7.67
CA PRO A 127 13.21 -12.59 8.60
C PRO A 127 12.37 -12.36 9.87
N VAL A 128 11.80 -13.44 10.41
CA VAL A 128 11.21 -13.42 11.75
C VAL A 128 12.30 -13.16 12.79
N GLY A 129 11.97 -12.41 13.83
CA GLY A 129 12.90 -11.99 14.88
C GLY A 129 13.71 -10.73 14.54
N THR A 130 13.58 -10.18 13.32
CA THR A 130 14.27 -8.95 12.92
C THR A 130 13.38 -7.73 13.15
N ALA A 131 13.94 -6.69 13.77
CA ALA A 131 13.27 -5.41 13.96
C ALA A 131 13.51 -4.47 12.76
N PHE A 132 12.46 -3.74 12.37
CA PHE A 132 12.50 -2.70 11.35
C PHE A 132 11.80 -1.47 11.89
N ARG A 133 12.19 -0.27 11.45
CA ARG A 133 11.41 0.92 11.75
C ARG A 133 10.01 0.79 11.14
N ARG A 134 9.00 1.33 11.82
CA ARG A 134 7.61 1.34 11.32
C ARG A 134 7.53 1.98 9.93
N GLU A 135 8.28 3.07 9.70
CA GLU A 135 8.40 3.72 8.40
C GLU A 135 8.85 2.75 7.30
N ASP A 136 9.87 1.94 7.57
CA ASP A 136 10.43 1.00 6.62
C ASP A 136 9.43 -0.11 6.26
N LEU A 137 8.68 -0.58 7.27
CA LEU A 137 7.59 -1.53 7.03
C LEU A 137 6.47 -0.92 6.18
N MET A 138 6.08 0.34 6.41
CA MET A 138 5.11 1.03 5.56
C MET A 138 5.62 1.17 4.12
N ARG A 139 6.86 1.56 3.94
CA ARG A 139 7.50 1.68 2.63
C ARG A 139 7.52 0.34 1.89
N LEU A 140 7.88 -0.74 2.57
CA LEU A 140 7.88 -2.10 2.01
C LEU A 140 6.46 -2.60 1.69
N ALA A 141 5.48 -2.32 2.54
CA ALA A 141 4.08 -2.68 2.31
C ALA A 141 3.51 -1.96 1.08
N LEU A 142 3.83 -0.69 0.89
CA LEU A 142 3.32 0.11 -0.23
C LEU A 142 4.07 -0.18 -1.54
N MET A 143 5.39 -0.05 -1.54
CA MET A 143 6.23 -0.14 -2.74
C MET A 143 6.38 -1.58 -3.24
N ALA A 144 6.77 -2.49 -2.35
CA ALA A 144 7.05 -3.88 -2.68
C ALA A 144 5.84 -4.80 -2.46
N SER A 145 4.76 -4.26 -1.90
CA SER A 145 3.56 -5.03 -1.53
C SER A 145 3.85 -6.16 -0.53
N ASP A 146 4.82 -5.96 0.38
CA ASP A 146 5.22 -7.00 1.33
C ASP A 146 4.09 -7.26 2.35
N ASN A 147 3.63 -8.53 2.40
CA ASN A 147 2.50 -8.93 3.24
C ASN A 147 2.90 -9.01 4.72
N ARG A 148 4.11 -9.46 5.01
CA ARG A 148 4.61 -9.58 6.38
C ARG A 148 4.80 -8.21 7.02
N ALA A 149 5.27 -7.23 6.24
CA ALA A 149 5.35 -5.85 6.68
C ALA A 149 3.95 -5.28 7.03
N ALA A 150 2.95 -5.50 6.18
CA ALA A 150 1.59 -5.05 6.43
C ALA A 150 0.95 -5.74 7.65
N ALA A 151 1.19 -7.06 7.84
CA ALA A 151 0.72 -7.80 9.00
C ALA A 151 1.34 -7.25 10.30
N ALA A 152 2.66 -7.01 10.31
CA ALA A 152 3.37 -6.45 11.46
C ALA A 152 2.86 -5.05 11.83
N LEU A 153 2.53 -4.20 10.84
CA LEU A 153 1.92 -2.90 11.08
C LEU A 153 0.56 -3.02 11.78
N GLY A 154 -0.31 -3.92 11.32
CA GLY A 154 -1.61 -4.16 11.96
C GLY A 154 -1.49 -4.77 13.35
N ARG A 155 -0.59 -5.75 13.53
CA ARG A 155 -0.36 -6.40 14.82
C ARG A 155 0.22 -5.43 15.87
N SER A 156 1.12 -4.53 15.46
CA SER A 156 1.76 -3.55 16.35
C SER A 156 0.90 -2.31 16.65
N TYR A 157 -0.32 -2.27 16.17
CA TYR A 157 -1.28 -1.22 16.49
C TYR A 157 -1.77 -1.36 17.95
N PRO A 158 -2.07 -0.27 18.67
CA PRO A 158 -2.68 -0.35 19.98
C PRO A 158 -3.98 -1.15 19.97
N GLY A 159 -4.05 -2.23 20.75
CA GLY A 159 -5.14 -3.20 20.71
C GLY A 159 -5.00 -4.31 19.67
N GLY A 160 -3.87 -4.35 18.94
CA GLY A 160 -3.54 -5.42 18.00
C GLY A 160 -4.34 -5.42 16.70
N THR A 161 -4.26 -6.53 15.95
CA THR A 161 -4.87 -6.66 14.62
C THR A 161 -6.39 -6.45 14.63
N TYR A 162 -7.09 -6.88 15.68
CA TYR A 162 -8.53 -6.70 15.77
C TYR A 162 -8.90 -5.21 15.82
N ALA A 163 -8.32 -4.45 16.76
CA ALA A 163 -8.56 -3.01 16.86
C ALA A 163 -8.12 -2.26 15.58
N PHE A 164 -7.07 -2.74 14.91
CA PHE A 164 -6.63 -2.20 13.64
C PHE A 164 -7.68 -2.35 12.53
N VAL A 165 -8.28 -3.54 12.40
CA VAL A 165 -9.33 -3.82 11.40
C VAL A 165 -10.60 -3.01 11.71
N GLU A 166 -10.98 -2.86 12.98
CA GLU A 166 -12.07 -1.96 13.38
C GLU A 166 -11.77 -0.52 12.94
N ALA A 167 -10.55 -0.03 13.15
CA ALA A 167 -10.14 1.31 12.70
C ALA A 167 -10.18 1.44 11.16
N MET A 168 -9.79 0.41 10.40
CA MET A 168 -9.91 0.39 8.94
C MET A 168 -11.36 0.56 8.49
N ASN A 169 -12.30 -0.17 9.09
CA ASN A 169 -13.72 -0.08 8.75
C ASN A 169 -14.35 1.24 9.22
N ALA A 170 -13.93 1.76 10.38
CA ALA A 170 -14.34 3.10 10.84
C ALA A 170 -13.88 4.20 9.85
N LYS A 171 -12.63 4.12 9.38
CA LYS A 171 -12.10 5.03 8.35
C LYS A 171 -12.84 4.88 7.02
N ALA A 172 -13.17 3.66 6.60
CA ALA A 172 -13.97 3.43 5.40
C ALA A 172 -15.32 4.15 5.50
N LYS A 173 -16.01 4.01 6.63
CA LYS A 173 -17.26 4.71 6.91
C LYS A 173 -17.08 6.25 6.91
N GLN A 174 -16.02 6.75 7.55
CA GLN A 174 -15.70 8.18 7.58
C GLN A 174 -15.50 8.76 6.16
N LEU A 175 -14.86 7.99 5.27
CA LEU A 175 -14.63 8.38 3.88
C LEU A 175 -15.85 8.16 2.98
N GLY A 176 -16.95 7.62 3.50
CA GLY A 176 -18.17 7.33 2.72
C GLY A 176 -18.02 6.16 1.75
N LEU A 177 -17.10 5.20 2.03
CA LEU A 177 -16.90 4.00 1.21
C LEU A 177 -18.00 2.97 1.52
N THR A 178 -19.14 3.12 0.85
CA THR A 178 -20.36 2.35 1.18
C THR A 178 -20.28 0.87 0.80
N ASN A 179 -19.42 0.53 -0.15
CA ASN A 179 -19.23 -0.83 -0.66
C ASN A 179 -17.84 -1.39 -0.30
N ALA A 180 -17.14 -0.79 0.68
CA ALA A 180 -15.85 -1.28 1.13
C ALA A 180 -15.95 -1.96 2.49
N HIS A 181 -15.24 -3.08 2.64
CA HIS A 181 -15.10 -3.79 3.90
C HIS A 181 -13.69 -4.37 4.03
N PHE A 182 -13.14 -4.35 5.25
CA PHE A 182 -11.79 -4.82 5.55
C PHE A 182 -11.84 -5.87 6.64
N VAL A 183 -11.07 -6.95 6.48
CA VAL A 183 -10.97 -8.06 7.44
C VAL A 183 -9.53 -8.36 7.85
N ASP A 184 -8.54 -7.83 7.14
CA ASP A 184 -7.13 -7.95 7.47
C ASP A 184 -6.31 -6.76 6.92
N PRO A 185 -5.10 -6.47 7.47
CA PRO A 185 -4.28 -5.34 7.03
C PRO A 185 -3.51 -5.61 5.73
N THR A 186 -3.52 -6.83 5.19
CA THR A 186 -2.65 -7.24 4.07
C THR A 186 -3.38 -7.28 2.73
N GLY A 187 -4.68 -7.58 2.75
CA GLY A 187 -5.49 -7.88 1.56
C GLY A 187 -5.31 -9.30 1.04
N LEU A 188 -4.82 -10.22 1.86
CA LEU A 188 -4.71 -11.64 1.50
C LEU A 188 -6.06 -12.36 1.63
N ALA A 189 -6.87 -11.98 2.59
CA ALA A 189 -8.22 -12.50 2.73
C ALA A 189 -9.14 -11.89 1.64
N PRO A 190 -9.92 -12.72 0.92
CA PRO A 190 -10.83 -12.24 -0.11
C PRO A 190 -12.00 -11.39 0.45
N GLY A 191 -12.16 -11.36 1.77
CA GLY A 191 -13.13 -10.51 2.45
C GLY A 191 -12.76 -9.03 2.48
N ASN A 192 -11.53 -8.64 2.10
CA ASN A 192 -11.20 -7.25 1.81
C ASN A 192 -11.79 -6.90 0.44
N VAL A 193 -12.90 -6.21 0.44
CA VAL A 193 -13.68 -5.89 -0.76
C VAL A 193 -13.94 -4.40 -0.90
N ALA A 194 -14.13 -3.94 -2.12
CA ALA A 194 -14.60 -2.59 -2.43
C ALA A 194 -15.12 -2.52 -3.88
N SER A 195 -15.84 -1.46 -4.20
CA SER A 195 -16.12 -1.06 -5.58
C SER A 195 -14.98 -0.22 -6.17
N ALA A 196 -14.90 -0.10 -7.49
CA ALA A 196 -13.91 0.77 -8.12
C ALA A 196 -14.17 2.26 -7.80
N GLN A 197 -15.40 2.66 -7.57
CA GLN A 197 -15.76 4.01 -7.11
C GLN A 197 -15.23 4.26 -5.69
N ASP A 198 -15.46 3.35 -4.74
CA ASP A 198 -14.93 3.49 -3.38
C ASP A 198 -13.41 3.53 -3.37
N LEU A 199 -12.76 2.70 -4.21
CA LEU A 199 -11.30 2.75 -4.34
C LEU A 199 -10.81 4.10 -4.87
N ALA A 200 -11.54 4.76 -5.76
CA ALA A 200 -11.15 6.10 -6.22
C ALA A 200 -11.21 7.13 -5.10
N VAL A 201 -12.23 7.08 -4.25
CA VAL A 201 -12.33 7.92 -3.05
C VAL A 201 -11.19 7.60 -2.07
N MET A 202 -10.94 6.32 -1.81
CA MET A 202 -9.85 5.89 -0.93
C MET A 202 -8.47 6.34 -1.44
N VAL A 203 -8.21 6.23 -2.74
CA VAL A 203 -6.96 6.69 -3.37
C VAL A 203 -6.83 8.21 -3.29
N SER A 204 -7.92 8.95 -3.51
CA SER A 204 -7.93 10.40 -3.36
C SER A 204 -7.60 10.81 -1.93
N ALA A 205 -8.20 10.17 -0.92
CA ALA A 205 -7.88 10.39 0.48
C ALA A 205 -6.42 10.01 0.79
N ALA A 206 -5.95 8.84 0.36
CA ALA A 206 -4.58 8.39 0.57
C ALA A 206 -3.55 9.32 -0.08
N SER A 207 -3.89 9.97 -1.19
CA SER A 207 -3.00 10.91 -1.88
C SER A 207 -2.76 12.23 -1.11
N SER A 208 -3.53 12.53 -0.07
CA SER A 208 -3.28 13.68 0.80
C SER A 208 -2.15 13.45 1.80
N TYR A 209 -1.74 12.19 2.05
CA TYR A 209 -0.65 11.85 2.95
C TYR A 209 0.71 11.89 2.22
N PRO A 210 1.63 12.77 2.60
CA PRO A 210 2.94 12.87 1.96
C PRO A 210 3.73 11.56 1.99
N GLU A 211 3.69 10.83 3.12
CA GLU A 211 4.38 9.56 3.32
C GLU A 211 3.85 8.48 2.38
N ILE A 212 2.53 8.40 2.20
CA ILE A 212 1.93 7.42 1.27
C ILE A 212 2.35 7.71 -0.16
N ARG A 213 2.38 8.99 -0.57
CA ARG A 213 2.88 9.36 -1.89
C ARG A 213 4.33 8.95 -2.08
N GLU A 214 5.21 9.37 -1.17
CA GLU A 214 6.64 9.07 -1.22
C GLU A 214 6.89 7.56 -1.27
N PHE A 215 6.27 6.81 -0.33
CA PHE A 215 6.56 5.38 -0.18
C PHE A 215 5.98 4.55 -1.33
N SER A 216 4.78 4.86 -1.80
CA SER A 216 4.13 4.12 -2.89
C SER A 216 4.78 4.36 -4.25
N THR A 217 5.50 5.47 -4.43
CA THR A 217 6.19 5.83 -5.68
C THR A 217 7.71 5.62 -5.62
N ALA A 218 8.24 5.15 -4.49
CA ALA A 218 9.64 4.75 -4.41
C ALA A 218 9.97 3.68 -5.45
N GLN A 219 10.99 3.88 -6.27
CA GLN A 219 11.33 2.97 -7.38
C GLN A 219 11.94 1.67 -6.91
N ALA A 220 12.86 1.77 -5.94
CA ALA A 220 13.58 0.66 -5.34
C ALA A 220 14.00 1.01 -3.91
N LEU A 221 14.25 0.00 -3.10
CA LEU A 221 14.72 0.11 -1.73
C LEU A 221 15.71 -1.02 -1.43
N ASN A 222 16.83 -0.70 -0.81
CA ASN A 222 17.73 -1.68 -0.22
C ASN A 222 17.61 -1.62 1.31
N VAL A 223 17.37 -2.76 1.92
CA VAL A 223 17.25 -2.92 3.37
C VAL A 223 18.45 -3.69 3.88
N GLN A 224 19.23 -3.09 4.78
CA GLN A 224 20.31 -3.76 5.50
C GLN A 224 19.73 -4.61 6.63
N LEU A 225 20.14 -5.88 6.71
CA LEU A 225 19.78 -6.73 7.84
C LEU A 225 20.73 -6.48 9.02
N PRO A 226 20.23 -6.26 10.25
CA PRO A 226 21.08 -5.93 11.41
C PRO A 226 22.10 -6.99 11.76
N THR A 227 21.75 -8.27 11.52
CA THR A 227 22.55 -9.43 11.93
C THR A 227 23.48 -9.97 10.84
N SER A 228 23.53 -9.30 9.68
CA SER A 228 24.39 -9.75 8.57
C SER A 228 24.74 -8.58 7.65
N SER A 229 25.85 -8.71 6.92
CA SER A 229 26.21 -7.76 5.85
C SER A 229 25.30 -7.84 4.62
N ARG A 230 24.29 -8.71 4.64
CA ARG A 230 23.39 -8.94 3.51
C ARG A 230 22.39 -7.80 3.39
N GLN A 231 22.29 -7.24 2.18
CA GLN A 231 21.22 -6.32 1.79
C GLN A 231 20.11 -7.04 1.03
N LEU A 232 18.88 -6.66 1.30
CA LEU A 232 17.69 -7.11 0.59
C LEU A 232 17.23 -5.99 -0.35
N GLY A 233 17.35 -6.20 -1.66
CA GLY A 233 16.87 -5.23 -2.66
C GLY A 233 15.39 -5.45 -2.97
N PHE A 234 14.58 -4.42 -2.93
CA PHE A 234 13.16 -4.42 -3.31
C PHE A 234 12.91 -3.45 -4.47
N ILE A 235 11.94 -3.78 -5.32
CA ILE A 235 11.60 -2.98 -6.50
C ILE A 235 10.09 -2.73 -6.45
N ASN A 236 9.66 -1.52 -6.84
CA ASN A 236 8.25 -1.19 -6.92
C ASN A 236 7.49 -2.18 -7.82
N THR A 237 6.36 -2.65 -7.34
CA THR A 237 5.52 -3.62 -8.06
C THR A 237 4.84 -3.05 -9.30
N ASN A 238 4.66 -1.73 -9.37
CA ASN A 238 4.18 -1.03 -10.57
C ASN A 238 5.38 -0.55 -11.41
N SER A 239 5.55 -1.14 -12.59
CA SER A 239 6.64 -0.74 -13.49
C SER A 239 6.52 0.68 -14.04
N LEU A 240 5.31 1.26 -14.07
CA LEU A 240 5.07 2.63 -14.54
C LEU A 240 5.75 3.69 -13.65
N VAL A 241 5.94 3.40 -12.37
CA VAL A 241 6.67 4.29 -11.43
C VAL A 241 8.12 4.52 -11.87
N ARG A 242 8.68 3.60 -12.65
CA ARG A 242 10.04 3.69 -13.20
C ARG A 242 10.07 4.11 -14.68
N SER A 243 8.94 4.62 -15.18
CA SER A 243 8.80 5.05 -16.58
C SER A 243 8.83 6.57 -16.67
N ASP A 244 9.70 7.13 -17.47
CA ASP A 244 9.82 8.58 -17.69
C ASP A 244 8.56 9.21 -18.30
N GLY A 245 7.68 8.38 -18.88
CA GLY A 245 6.43 8.83 -19.47
C GLY A 245 5.28 9.05 -18.48
N TRP A 246 5.48 8.86 -17.17
CA TRP A 246 4.44 8.97 -16.16
C TRP A 246 4.85 9.87 -15.01
N ASN A 247 3.93 10.76 -14.61
CA ASN A 247 4.03 11.54 -13.37
C ASN A 247 3.03 10.97 -12.35
N ILE A 248 3.49 9.99 -11.57
CA ILE A 248 2.67 9.25 -10.61
C ILE A 248 2.89 9.79 -9.21
N GLY A 249 1.82 10.27 -8.57
CA GLY A 249 1.83 10.75 -7.20
C GLY A 249 1.51 9.68 -6.17
N LEU A 250 0.79 8.61 -6.56
CA LEU A 250 0.49 7.45 -5.71
C LEU A 250 0.28 6.22 -6.59
N SER A 251 0.70 5.05 -6.10
CA SER A 251 0.48 3.78 -6.80
C SER A 251 0.34 2.61 -5.84
N LYS A 252 -0.58 1.70 -6.14
CA LYS A 252 -0.63 0.39 -5.49
C LYS A 252 -1.13 -0.69 -6.44
N THR A 253 -0.45 -1.84 -6.44
CA THR A 253 -0.89 -3.04 -7.16
C THR A 253 -1.49 -4.06 -6.18
N GLY A 254 -2.39 -4.89 -6.67
CA GLY A 254 -2.97 -6.02 -5.95
C GLY A 254 -3.03 -7.27 -6.81
N TYR A 255 -2.95 -8.44 -6.17
CA TYR A 255 -3.23 -9.74 -6.76
C TYR A 255 -3.49 -10.79 -5.69
N ILE A 256 -4.62 -11.41 -5.75
CA ILE A 256 -4.95 -12.76 -5.28
C ILE A 256 -5.80 -13.41 -6.37
N ASN A 257 -5.99 -14.72 -6.33
CA ASN A 257 -6.75 -15.41 -7.37
C ASN A 257 -8.18 -14.87 -7.50
N GLU A 258 -8.81 -14.53 -6.37
CA GLU A 258 -10.19 -14.04 -6.30
C GLU A 258 -10.36 -12.59 -6.77
N ALA A 259 -9.29 -11.80 -6.74
CA ALA A 259 -9.31 -10.38 -7.14
C ALA A 259 -8.83 -10.16 -8.58
N GLY A 260 -8.17 -11.16 -9.19
CA GLY A 260 -7.41 -10.90 -10.39
C GLY A 260 -6.28 -9.88 -10.18
N LYS A 261 -5.76 -9.29 -11.23
CA LYS A 261 -4.72 -8.25 -11.13
C LYS A 261 -5.34 -6.86 -11.03
N CYS A 262 -5.08 -6.17 -9.93
CA CYS A 262 -5.57 -4.83 -9.65
C CYS A 262 -4.45 -3.79 -9.71
N LEU A 263 -4.78 -2.57 -10.09
CA LEU A 263 -3.91 -1.41 -10.07
C LEU A 263 -4.73 -0.17 -9.72
N VAL A 264 -4.28 0.59 -8.73
CA VAL A 264 -4.76 1.95 -8.51
C VAL A 264 -3.60 2.92 -8.62
N MET A 265 -3.86 4.09 -9.17
CA MET A 265 -2.88 5.16 -9.30
C MET A 265 -3.55 6.53 -9.17
N GLN A 266 -2.83 7.47 -8.58
CA GLN A 266 -3.03 8.89 -8.79
C GLN A 266 -1.88 9.40 -9.65
N ALA A 267 -2.18 10.12 -10.71
CA ALA A 267 -1.17 10.63 -11.64
C ALA A 267 -1.59 11.98 -12.24
N ILE A 268 -0.62 12.77 -12.67
CA ILE A 268 -0.87 13.98 -13.48
C ILE A 268 -0.82 13.57 -14.94
N ILE A 269 -1.94 13.75 -15.66
CA ILE A 269 -2.06 13.45 -17.08
C ILE A 269 -2.52 14.71 -17.80
N GLY A 270 -1.67 15.26 -18.67
CA GLY A 270 -1.89 16.64 -19.21
C GLY A 270 -2.02 17.65 -18.08
N SER A 271 -1.92 18.29 -17.41
CA SER A 271 -2.16 19.16 -16.24
C SER A 271 -3.23 18.69 -15.23
N ARG A 272 -3.92 17.55 -15.46
CA ARG A 272 -5.03 17.08 -14.62
C ARG A 272 -4.58 16.04 -13.59
N PRO A 273 -4.92 16.20 -12.29
CA PRO A 273 -4.75 15.14 -11.30
C PRO A 273 -5.87 14.10 -11.46
N VAL A 274 -5.50 12.90 -11.91
CA VAL A 274 -6.44 11.83 -12.25
C VAL A 274 -6.19 10.63 -11.36
N VAL A 275 -7.25 10.05 -10.80
CA VAL A 275 -7.24 8.73 -10.18
C VAL A 275 -7.67 7.69 -11.20
N ILE A 276 -6.90 6.62 -11.31
CA ILE A 276 -7.16 5.47 -12.16
C ILE A 276 -7.31 4.25 -11.28
N VAL A 277 -8.44 3.55 -11.40
CA VAL A 277 -8.72 2.26 -10.76
C VAL A 277 -8.95 1.22 -11.84
N LEU A 278 -8.19 0.14 -11.79
CA LEU A 278 -8.29 -1.01 -12.70
C LEU A 278 -8.35 -2.28 -11.85
N MET A 279 -9.43 -3.05 -11.99
CA MET A 279 -9.68 -4.24 -11.18
C MET A 279 -9.94 -5.44 -12.07
N ASP A 280 -9.60 -6.62 -11.51
CA ASP A 280 -9.78 -7.91 -12.17
C ASP A 280 -9.28 -7.90 -13.61
N SER A 281 -8.01 -7.56 -13.79
CA SER A 281 -7.35 -7.57 -15.10
C SER A 281 -6.77 -8.95 -15.39
N TRP A 282 -7.08 -9.49 -16.56
CA TRP A 282 -6.46 -10.71 -17.05
C TRP A 282 -5.08 -10.46 -17.64
N GLY A 283 -4.17 -11.41 -17.43
CA GLY A 283 -2.83 -11.34 -18.00
C GLY A 283 -1.85 -10.43 -17.23
N LYS A 284 -0.58 -10.64 -17.49
CA LYS A 284 0.52 -10.01 -16.71
C LYS A 284 0.60 -8.50 -16.89
N PHE A 285 0.30 -8.02 -18.09
CA PHE A 285 0.51 -6.62 -18.48
C PHE A 285 -0.78 -5.86 -18.80
N THR A 286 -1.94 -6.48 -18.68
CA THR A 286 -3.23 -5.88 -19.06
C THR A 286 -3.48 -4.55 -18.35
N ARG A 287 -3.36 -4.51 -17.02
CA ARG A 287 -3.54 -3.28 -16.23
C ARG A 287 -2.56 -2.16 -16.62
N ILE A 288 -1.34 -2.52 -17.06
CA ILE A 288 -0.33 -1.55 -17.55
C ILE A 288 -0.73 -1.02 -18.92
N GLY A 289 -1.19 -1.90 -19.80
CA GLY A 289 -1.74 -1.52 -21.11
C GLY A 289 -2.97 -0.64 -20.99
N ASP A 290 -3.88 -0.98 -20.07
CA ASP A 290 -5.09 -0.20 -19.78
C ASP A 290 -4.75 1.20 -19.24
N ALA A 291 -3.82 1.31 -18.30
CA ALA A 291 -3.34 2.60 -17.82
C ALA A 291 -2.79 3.47 -18.97
N ASN A 292 -2.00 2.88 -19.88
CA ASN A 292 -1.49 3.61 -21.03
C ASN A 292 -2.59 4.00 -22.03
N ARG A 293 -3.64 3.19 -22.23
CA ARG A 293 -4.82 3.54 -23.05
C ARG A 293 -5.60 4.70 -22.45
N ILE A 294 -5.79 4.69 -21.12
CA ILE A 294 -6.43 5.80 -20.40
C ILE A 294 -5.61 7.09 -20.58
N LYS A 295 -4.29 7.00 -20.39
CA LYS A 295 -3.41 8.16 -20.57
C LYS A 295 -3.54 8.75 -21.98
N LYS A 296 -3.39 7.94 -23.02
CA LYS A 296 -3.57 8.38 -24.40
C LYS A 296 -4.94 8.98 -24.66
N TRP A 297 -5.99 8.39 -24.10
CA TRP A 297 -7.35 8.89 -24.25
C TRP A 297 -7.53 10.28 -23.65
N ILE A 298 -7.01 10.51 -22.43
CA ILE A 298 -7.06 11.81 -21.78
C ILE A 298 -6.25 12.85 -22.59
N GLU A 299 -5.02 12.50 -23.00
CA GLU A 299 -4.13 13.37 -23.77
C GLU A 299 -4.68 13.70 -25.17
N SER A 300 -5.52 12.84 -25.75
CA SER A 300 -6.15 13.10 -27.04
C SER A 300 -7.24 14.18 -27.02
N GLY A 301 -7.65 14.66 -25.84
CA GLY A 301 -8.72 15.63 -25.67
C GLY A 301 -10.14 15.07 -25.93
N LYS A 302 -10.27 13.76 -26.21
CA LYS A 302 -11.57 13.11 -26.51
C LYS A 302 -12.41 12.82 -25.26
N VAL A 303 -11.98 13.27 -24.10
CA VAL A 303 -12.72 13.09 -22.84
C VAL A 303 -13.98 13.90 -22.85
N THR A 304 -15.12 13.26 -23.12
CA THR A 304 -16.45 13.85 -22.86
C THR A 304 -16.76 13.60 -21.38
N ALA A 305 -16.78 14.68 -20.59
CA ALA A 305 -17.08 14.54 -19.18
C ALA A 305 -18.49 13.99 -18.98
N SER A 306 -18.62 12.83 -18.33
CA SER A 306 -19.91 12.34 -17.83
C SER A 306 -20.42 13.21 -16.68
N ALA A 307 -21.71 13.08 -16.32
CA ALA A 307 -22.33 13.83 -15.25
C ALA A 307 -21.51 13.75 -13.93
N PRO A 308 -21.52 14.80 -13.08
CA PRO A 308 -20.77 14.76 -11.83
C PRO A 308 -21.30 13.64 -10.93
N LEU A 309 -20.43 12.74 -10.52
CA LEU A 309 -20.70 11.83 -9.41
C LEU A 309 -20.67 12.66 -8.13
N LYS A 310 -21.69 12.50 -7.29
CA LYS A 310 -21.68 13.06 -5.93
C LYS A 310 -20.66 12.26 -5.10
N VAL A 311 -19.41 12.68 -5.13
CA VAL A 311 -18.43 12.26 -4.12
C VAL A 311 -18.69 13.18 -2.92
N ALA A 312 -19.03 12.60 -1.77
CA ALA A 312 -19.15 13.36 -0.53
C ALA A 312 -17.81 14.07 -0.28
N SER A 313 -17.82 15.38 -0.19
CA SER A 313 -16.64 16.15 0.21
C SER A 313 -16.28 15.76 1.63
N PRO A 314 -15.00 15.47 1.95
CA PRO A 314 -14.58 15.29 3.32
C PRO A 314 -14.83 16.61 4.07
N SER A 315 -15.69 16.54 5.09
CA SER A 315 -15.93 17.60 6.07
C SER A 315 -14.76 17.74 7.03
#